data_dfd4cf567568d16a43f3dc4106cd549c
#
_entry.id   dfd4cf567568d16a43f3dc4106cd549c
#
_cell.length_a   1.000
_cell.length_b   1.000
_cell.length_c   1.000
_cell.angle_alpha   90.00
_cell.angle_beta   90.00
_cell.angle_gamma   90.00
#
_symmetry.space_group_name_H-M   'P 1'
#
loop_
_entity.id
_entity.type
_entity.pdbx_description
1 polymer ?
#
loop_
_entity_poly.entity_id
_entity_poly.type
_entity_poly.pdbx_seq_one_letter_code
_entity_poly.pdbx_strand_id
1 'polypeptide(L)'
;MPQPSIVVEFYGISRLRAGVDRAEVAAASLGEVVQRLADQYPQLAAACFQGDRLHPAFAANLNGQRFVRDPRTPLADGDVVLILSAEAGG
;
A
#
# COMPACT_ATOMS: atom_id res chain seq x y z
N MET A 1 -18.89 3.01 12.99
CA MET A 1 -18.84 3.36 11.57
C MET A 1 -17.81 2.48 10.87
N PRO A 2 -18.15 1.83 9.78
CA PRO A 2 -17.15 1.03 9.08
C PRO A 2 -16.09 1.93 8.46
N GLN A 3 -14.85 1.46 8.44
CA GLN A 3 -13.77 2.15 7.77
C GLN A 3 -13.91 1.98 6.26
N PRO A 4 -13.34 2.91 5.46
CA PRO A 4 -13.31 2.76 4.02
C PRO A 4 -12.67 1.43 3.59
N SER A 5 -13.20 0.84 2.54
CA SER A 5 -12.63 -0.37 1.94
C SER A 5 -11.67 0.07 0.84
N ILE A 6 -10.41 -0.33 0.97
CA ILE A 6 -9.34 0.07 0.07
C ILE A 6 -8.83 -1.16 -0.67
N VAL A 7 -8.75 -1.06 -2.00
CA VAL A 7 -8.11 -2.09 -2.82
C VAL A 7 -6.64 -1.74 -2.95
N VAL A 8 -5.77 -2.72 -2.68
CA VAL A 8 -4.33 -2.55 -2.86
C VAL A 8 -3.89 -3.49 -3.96
N GLU A 9 -3.19 -2.95 -4.97
CA GLU A 9 -2.63 -3.73 -6.06
C GLU A 9 -1.11 -3.75 -5.93
N PHE A 10 -0.53 -4.93 -6.09
CA PHE A 10 0.91 -5.13 -5.92
C PHE A 10 1.56 -5.34 -7.27
N TYR A 11 2.72 -4.71 -7.48
CA TYR A 11 3.49 -4.81 -8.73
C TYR A 11 4.95 -5.12 -8.41
N GLY A 12 5.58 -5.91 -9.26
CA GLY A 12 7.00 -6.22 -9.14
C GLY A 12 7.35 -6.94 -7.85
N ILE A 13 8.33 -6.43 -7.12
CA ILE A 13 8.81 -7.04 -5.89
C ILE A 13 7.72 -7.12 -4.82
N SER A 14 6.88 -6.09 -4.71
CA SER A 14 5.80 -6.12 -3.72
C SER A 14 4.83 -7.26 -3.98
N ARG A 15 4.51 -7.53 -5.25
CA ARG A 15 3.66 -8.65 -5.63
C ARG A 15 4.30 -9.98 -5.25
N LEU A 16 5.60 -10.11 -5.50
CA LEU A 16 6.34 -11.32 -5.18
C LEU A 16 6.32 -11.59 -3.68
N ARG A 17 6.53 -10.55 -2.88
CA ARG A 17 6.58 -10.67 -1.42
C ARG A 17 5.20 -10.87 -0.80
N ALA A 18 4.16 -10.26 -1.36
CA ALA A 18 2.79 -10.46 -0.88
C ALA A 18 2.25 -11.84 -1.27
N GLY A 19 2.67 -12.36 -2.41
CA GLY A 19 2.19 -13.65 -2.92
C GLY A 19 0.81 -13.59 -3.57
N VAL A 20 0.27 -12.38 -3.73
CA VAL A 20 -1.03 -12.15 -4.37
C VAL A 20 -0.94 -10.89 -5.23
N ASP A 21 -1.85 -10.75 -6.19
CA ASP A 21 -1.89 -9.59 -7.07
C ASP A 21 -2.50 -8.38 -6.40
N ARG A 22 -3.44 -8.61 -5.48
CA ARG A 22 -4.23 -7.55 -4.86
C ARG A 22 -4.80 -8.04 -3.53
N ALA A 23 -5.16 -7.07 -2.70
CA ALA A 23 -5.81 -7.32 -1.41
C ALA A 23 -6.81 -6.21 -1.15
N GLU A 24 -7.77 -6.47 -0.25
CA GLU A 24 -8.66 -5.44 0.26
C GLU A 24 -8.42 -5.28 1.75
N VAL A 25 -8.34 -4.03 2.19
CA VAL A 25 -8.15 -3.72 3.61
C VAL A 25 -9.09 -2.60 4.02
N ALA A 26 -9.51 -2.59 5.28
CA ALA A 26 -10.28 -1.49 5.84
C ALA A 26 -9.31 -0.49 6.45
N ALA A 27 -9.28 0.72 5.90
CA ALA A 27 -8.32 1.73 6.34
C ALA A 27 -8.79 3.13 5.92
N ALA A 28 -8.56 4.11 6.77
CA ALA A 28 -8.91 5.50 6.50
C ALA A 28 -7.71 6.34 6.06
N SER A 29 -6.49 5.79 6.12
CA SER A 29 -5.28 6.49 5.74
C SER A 29 -4.26 5.53 5.16
N LEU A 30 -3.27 6.09 4.46
CA LEU A 30 -2.18 5.28 3.89
C LEU A 30 -1.43 4.50 4.97
N GLY A 31 -1.16 5.13 6.12
CA GLY A 31 -0.48 4.45 7.22
C GLY A 31 -1.26 3.26 7.76
N GLU A 32 -2.60 3.37 7.83
CA GLU A 32 -3.43 2.24 8.23
C GLU A 32 -3.41 1.12 7.21
N VAL A 33 -3.37 1.44 5.91
CA VAL A 33 -3.19 0.43 4.85
C VAL A 33 -1.90 -0.35 5.09
N VAL A 34 -0.79 0.38 5.32
CA VAL A 34 0.50 -0.25 5.55
C VAL A 34 0.45 -1.17 6.78
N GLN A 35 -0.16 -0.71 7.87
CA GLN A 35 -0.29 -1.52 9.08
C GLN A 35 -1.13 -2.77 8.86
N ARG A 36 -2.26 -2.65 8.17
CA ARG A 36 -3.12 -3.80 7.86
C ARG A 36 -2.41 -4.82 6.98
N LEU A 37 -1.68 -4.34 5.97
CA LEU A 37 -0.91 -5.21 5.10
C LEU A 37 0.24 -5.90 5.85
N ALA A 38 0.89 -5.19 6.77
CA ALA A 38 1.97 -5.76 7.57
C ALA A 38 1.48 -6.92 8.42
N ASP A 39 0.26 -6.82 8.96
CA ASP A 39 -0.33 -7.89 9.75
C ASP A 39 -0.65 -9.13 8.90
N GLN A 40 -1.09 -8.92 7.66
CA GLN A 40 -1.52 -10.00 6.77
C GLN A 40 -0.36 -10.60 5.98
N TYR A 41 0.64 -9.79 5.63
CA TYR A 41 1.73 -10.18 4.73
C TYR A 41 3.08 -9.81 5.35
N PRO A 42 3.57 -10.59 6.33
CA PRO A 42 4.83 -10.24 7.01
C PRO A 42 6.05 -10.18 6.09
N GLN A 43 6.08 -10.98 5.03
CA GLN A 43 7.19 -10.92 4.06
C GLN A 43 7.17 -9.64 3.24
N LEU A 44 5.98 -9.15 2.92
CA LEU A 44 5.82 -7.85 2.27
C LEU A 44 6.32 -6.73 3.19
N ALA A 45 5.92 -6.77 4.45
CA ALA A 45 6.32 -5.78 5.43
C ALA A 45 7.84 -5.74 5.61
N ALA A 46 8.46 -6.90 5.71
CA ALA A 46 9.92 -7.00 5.90
C ALA A 46 10.69 -6.39 4.73
N ALA A 47 10.18 -6.55 3.51
CA ALA A 47 10.88 -6.10 2.30
C ALA A 47 10.52 -4.66 1.90
N CYS A 48 9.27 -4.23 2.12
CA CYS A 48 8.74 -3.03 1.49
C CYS A 48 8.34 -1.93 2.46
N PHE A 49 8.22 -2.21 3.76
CA PHE A 49 7.70 -1.23 4.71
C PHE A 49 8.73 -0.85 5.78
N GLN A 50 8.59 0.37 6.30
CA GLN A 50 9.33 0.85 7.46
C GLN A 50 8.32 1.51 8.40
N GLY A 51 7.94 0.82 9.47
CA GLY A 51 6.91 1.31 10.38
C GLY A 51 5.57 1.44 9.66
N ASP A 52 5.02 2.64 9.66
CA ASP A 52 3.72 2.92 9.04
C ASP A 52 3.84 3.50 7.63
N ARG A 53 5.02 3.36 7.01
CA ARG A 53 5.26 3.92 5.67
C ARG A 53 6.05 2.94 4.81
N LEU A 54 6.10 3.24 3.51
CA LEU A 54 6.88 2.46 2.58
C LEU A 54 8.37 2.74 2.75
N HIS A 55 9.18 1.69 2.57
CA HIS A 55 10.61 1.86 2.40
C HIS A 55 10.86 2.78 1.17
N PRO A 56 11.90 3.63 1.19
CA PRO A 56 12.17 4.58 0.08
C PRO A 56 12.30 3.95 -1.31
N ALA A 57 12.62 2.66 -1.38
CA ALA A 57 12.72 1.96 -2.67
C ALA A 57 11.37 1.69 -3.31
N PHE A 58 10.29 1.94 -2.60
CA PHE A 58 8.92 1.66 -3.08
C PHE A 58 8.10 2.93 -3.10
N ALA A 59 7.06 2.92 -3.92
CA ALA A 59 6.15 4.05 -4.07
C ALA A 59 4.71 3.55 -4.01
N ALA A 60 3.82 4.39 -3.51
CA ALA A 60 2.38 4.16 -3.55
C ALA A 60 1.75 5.16 -4.51
N ASN A 61 0.89 4.67 -5.39
CA ASN A 61 0.13 5.52 -6.30
C ASN A 61 -1.34 5.41 -5.95
N LEU A 62 -2.01 6.55 -5.81
CA LEU A 62 -3.42 6.59 -5.45
C LEU A 62 -4.28 6.74 -6.70
N ASN A 63 -5.06 5.71 -6.99
CA ASN A 63 -6.03 5.68 -8.09
C ASN A 63 -5.41 5.86 -9.48
N GLY A 64 -4.11 5.59 -9.63
CA GLY A 64 -3.41 5.83 -10.88
C GLY A 64 -3.21 7.30 -11.21
N GLN A 65 -3.49 8.20 -10.28
CA GLN A 65 -3.50 9.65 -10.54
C GLN A 65 -2.32 10.38 -9.92
N ARG A 66 -1.89 9.98 -8.72
CA ARG A 66 -0.80 10.66 -8.04
C ARG A 66 -0.07 9.73 -7.09
N PHE A 67 1.21 10.00 -6.90
CA PHE A 67 1.99 9.31 -5.89
C PHE A 67 1.74 9.92 -4.52
N VAL A 68 1.65 9.06 -3.51
CA VAL A 68 1.45 9.46 -2.12
C VAL A 68 2.46 8.73 -1.26
N ARG A 69 2.90 9.37 -0.18
CA ARG A 69 3.90 8.78 0.72
C ARG A 69 3.60 9.06 2.19
N ASP A 70 2.94 10.17 2.49
CA ASP A 70 2.63 10.55 3.86
C ASP A 70 1.64 9.53 4.46
N PRO A 71 1.96 8.90 5.60
CA PRO A 71 1.03 7.97 6.24
C PRO A 71 -0.32 8.60 6.61
N ARG A 72 -0.36 9.93 6.75
CA ARG A 72 -1.60 10.64 7.07
C ARG A 72 -2.48 10.90 5.85
N THR A 73 -2.03 10.55 4.64
CA THR A 73 -2.83 10.71 3.42
C THR A 73 -4.21 10.08 3.63
N PRO A 74 -5.30 10.85 3.56
CA PRO A 74 -6.63 10.29 3.77
C PRO A 74 -7.08 9.48 2.57
N LEU A 75 -7.82 8.42 2.84
CA LEU A 75 -8.36 7.53 1.81
C LEU A 75 -9.87 7.45 1.95
N ALA A 76 -10.54 7.26 0.82
CA ALA A 76 -11.98 7.14 0.74
C ALA A 76 -12.37 5.73 0.28
N ASP A 77 -13.59 5.33 0.60
CA ASP A 77 -14.11 4.03 0.20
C ASP A 77 -13.99 3.84 -1.32
N GLY A 78 -13.47 2.72 -1.74
CA GLY A 78 -13.26 2.40 -3.15
C GLY A 78 -11.94 2.88 -3.74
N ASP A 79 -11.13 3.61 -2.98
CA ASP A 79 -9.81 4.01 -3.46
C ASP A 79 -8.93 2.78 -3.74
N VAL A 80 -8.06 2.93 -4.74
CA VAL A 80 -7.10 1.90 -5.15
C VAL A 80 -5.69 2.43 -4.89
N VAL A 81 -4.90 1.69 -4.13
CA VAL A 81 -3.50 2.01 -3.87
C VAL A 81 -2.63 1.00 -4.59
N LEU A 82 -1.78 1.49 -5.48
CA LEU A 82 -0.83 0.66 -6.22
C LEU A 82 0.52 0.74 -5.53
N ILE A 83 1.11 -0.40 -5.19
CA ILE A 83 2.44 -0.46 -4.58
C ILE A 83 3.42 -0.98 -5.61
N LEU A 84 4.43 -0.19 -5.92
CA LEU A 84 5.39 -0.49 -6.97
C LEU A 84 6.78 0.00 -6.56
N SER A 85 7.78 -0.41 -7.33
CA SER A 85 9.13 0.06 -7.14
C SER A 85 9.22 1.54 -7.50
N ALA A 86 9.94 2.33 -6.70
CA ALA A 86 10.09 3.76 -6.96
C ALA A 86 10.76 4.03 -8.31
N GLU A 87 11.67 3.16 -8.74
CA GLU A 87 12.33 3.29 -10.03
C GLU A 87 11.35 3.09 -11.18
N ALA A 88 10.44 2.12 -11.05
CA ALA A 88 9.43 1.86 -12.07
C ALA A 88 8.41 3.00 -12.15
N GLY A 89 8.19 3.70 -11.04
CA GLY A 89 7.26 4.81 -10.98
C GLY A 89 7.85 6.15 -11.38
N GLY A 90 9.16 6.18 -11.58
CA GLY A 90 9.89 7.42 -11.85
C GLY A 90 9.88 7.85 -13.32
#